data_26c5178f4db78ac1d749489c958f454f
#
_entry.id   26c5178f4db78ac1d749489c958f454f
#
_cell.length_a   1.000
_cell.length_b   1.000
_cell.length_c   1.000
_cell.angle_alpha   90.00
_cell.angle_beta   90.00
_cell.angle_gamma   90.00
#
_symmetry.space_group_name_H-M   'P 1'
#
loop_
_entity.id
_entity.type
_entity.pdbx_description
1 polymer ?
#
loop_
_entity_poly.entity_id
_entity_poly.type
_entity_poly.pdbx_seq_one_letter_code
_entity_poly.pdbx_strand_id
1 'polypeptide(L)'
;MGNIMDYISWRGDLSFEQSQFNEVDNLILACFSYVNLDGISAVTKQKGIGLKKLTKEFMKLHTMKELEADKSFIRLAPFMMMEMAKSVRFGKCVVRNYVNDIVTEAEQQFAAMEIVLEDGTSYVSFRGTDDTIIGWKEDFNLSTGVVPAQKRAIEYLQKISEHTDGMLRVGGHSKGGNLAIYGSVMCKSAHEKILEIYSNDGPGFSREFQELPETKEMMPKIIRIIPEYSIIGTLLEHEKEPVIVASSSKGLLQHDGFSWEVQGPALVRRDSLNKTALRFIEILHKWIDGMDMEQKRLLIEDLFATLQACLLYTSPSPRD
;
A
#
# COMPACT_ATOMS: atom_id res chain seq x y z
N MET A 1 -18.36 -12.70 4.00
CA MET A 1 -17.72 -12.38 2.71
C MET A 1 -16.26 -12.82 2.81
N GLY A 2 -15.62 -13.14 1.68
CA GLY A 2 -14.19 -13.45 1.66
C GLY A 2 -13.33 -12.20 1.73
N ASN A 3 -12.02 -12.39 1.85
CA ASN A 3 -11.01 -11.35 1.77
C ASN A 3 -9.97 -11.66 0.69
N ILE A 4 -8.85 -10.93 0.65
CA ILE A 4 -7.81 -11.13 -0.38
C ILE A 4 -7.15 -12.51 -0.29
N MET A 5 -7.07 -13.14 0.89
CA MET A 5 -6.55 -14.51 1.04
C MET A 5 -7.51 -15.54 0.43
N ASP A 6 -8.81 -15.35 0.66
CA ASP A 6 -9.85 -16.18 0.04
C ASP A 6 -9.86 -16.01 -1.48
N TYR A 7 -9.69 -14.78 -1.98
CA TYR A 7 -9.56 -14.50 -3.42
C TYR A 7 -8.41 -15.28 -4.06
N ILE A 8 -7.22 -15.28 -3.46
CA ILE A 8 -6.10 -16.07 -3.97
C ILE A 8 -6.45 -17.57 -4.01
N SER A 9 -7.18 -18.06 -3.00
CA SER A 9 -7.56 -19.45 -2.92
C SER A 9 -8.58 -19.86 -4.00
N TRP A 10 -9.60 -19.07 -4.25
CA TRP A 10 -10.68 -19.43 -5.18
C TRP A 10 -10.49 -18.90 -6.61
N ARG A 11 -9.75 -17.77 -6.79
CA ARG A 11 -9.55 -17.10 -8.10
C ARG A 11 -8.12 -17.22 -8.60
N GLY A 12 -7.21 -17.71 -7.76
CA GLY A 12 -5.83 -17.93 -8.11
C GLY A 12 -5.60 -19.03 -9.17
N ASP A 13 -6.64 -19.75 -9.59
CA ASP A 13 -6.65 -20.71 -10.69
C ASP A 13 -6.70 -20.07 -12.08
N LEU A 14 -7.06 -18.78 -12.19
CA LEU A 14 -7.18 -18.05 -13.45
C LEU A 14 -5.96 -17.17 -13.73
N SER A 15 -5.35 -17.34 -14.90
CA SER A 15 -4.27 -16.44 -15.35
C SER A 15 -4.78 -15.01 -15.65
N PHE A 16 -3.88 -14.05 -15.83
CA PHE A 16 -4.23 -12.69 -16.25
C PHE A 16 -4.82 -12.64 -17.67
N GLU A 17 -4.56 -13.63 -18.53
CA GLU A 17 -5.22 -13.74 -19.83
C GLU A 17 -6.69 -14.19 -19.69
N GLN A 18 -6.98 -15.12 -18.80
CA GLN A 18 -8.33 -15.62 -18.56
C GLN A 18 -9.21 -14.63 -17.80
N SER A 19 -8.62 -13.86 -16.92
CA SER A 19 -9.27 -12.82 -16.14
C SER A 19 -8.31 -11.65 -15.98
N GLN A 20 -8.61 -10.52 -16.62
CA GLN A 20 -7.76 -9.33 -16.60
C GLN A 20 -7.46 -8.86 -15.18
N PHE A 21 -6.41 -8.06 -15.04
CA PHE A 21 -6.04 -7.40 -13.78
C PHE A 21 -7.22 -6.59 -13.21
N ASN A 22 -7.42 -6.65 -11.91
CA ASN A 22 -8.49 -5.98 -11.22
C ASN A 22 -8.04 -5.36 -9.87
N GLU A 23 -8.94 -4.66 -9.20
CA GLU A 23 -8.66 -3.96 -7.95
C GLU A 23 -8.28 -4.86 -6.77
N VAL A 24 -8.70 -6.14 -6.78
CA VAL A 24 -8.31 -7.10 -5.75
C VAL A 24 -6.85 -7.51 -5.96
N ASP A 25 -6.44 -7.70 -7.22
CA ASP A 25 -5.04 -7.94 -7.55
C ASP A 25 -4.16 -6.76 -7.13
N ASN A 26 -4.62 -5.51 -7.39
CA ASN A 26 -3.96 -4.32 -6.90
C ASN A 26 -3.74 -4.37 -5.37
N LEU A 27 -4.79 -4.64 -4.59
CA LEU A 27 -4.68 -4.68 -3.14
C LEU A 27 -3.71 -5.78 -2.66
N ILE A 28 -3.74 -6.96 -3.28
CA ILE A 28 -2.79 -8.05 -3.02
C ILE A 28 -1.36 -7.59 -3.28
N LEU A 29 -1.10 -6.99 -4.44
CA LEU A 29 0.24 -6.55 -4.80
C LEU A 29 0.72 -5.35 -3.97
N ALA A 30 -0.18 -4.47 -3.54
CA ALA A 30 0.12 -3.41 -2.58
C ALA A 30 0.50 -3.98 -1.21
N CYS A 31 -0.28 -4.94 -0.69
CA CYS A 31 0.03 -5.61 0.57
C CYS A 31 1.28 -6.50 0.49
N PHE A 32 1.63 -7.01 -0.68
CA PHE A 32 2.86 -7.77 -0.88
C PHE A 32 4.12 -6.97 -0.58
N SER A 33 4.10 -5.65 -0.77
CA SER A 33 5.25 -4.77 -0.45
C SER A 33 5.66 -4.79 1.03
N TYR A 34 4.80 -5.27 1.93
CA TYR A 34 5.10 -5.41 3.34
C TYR A 34 5.99 -6.62 3.68
N VAL A 35 6.20 -7.54 2.74
CA VAL A 35 7.15 -8.64 2.96
C VAL A 35 8.57 -8.09 2.95
N ASN A 36 9.28 -8.27 4.06
CA ASN A 36 10.70 -7.92 4.11
C ASN A 36 11.52 -8.96 3.34
N LEU A 37 12.12 -8.54 2.23
CA LEU A 37 12.93 -9.38 1.33
C LEU A 37 14.43 -9.16 1.50
N ASP A 38 14.87 -8.48 2.56
CA ASP A 38 16.27 -8.26 2.87
C ASP A 38 17.01 -9.61 2.98
N GLY A 39 18.27 -9.62 2.57
CA GLY A 39 19.06 -10.84 2.52
C GLY A 39 18.89 -11.66 1.23
N ILE A 40 17.88 -11.41 0.40
CA ILE A 40 17.65 -12.09 -0.88
C ILE A 40 18.18 -11.24 -2.04
N SER A 41 19.49 -11.32 -2.33
CA SER A 41 20.17 -10.46 -3.32
C SER A 41 19.57 -10.48 -4.74
N ALA A 42 18.84 -11.54 -5.10
CA ALA A 42 18.25 -11.64 -6.43
C ALA A 42 17.12 -10.63 -6.68
N VAL A 43 16.38 -10.21 -5.63
CA VAL A 43 15.25 -9.25 -5.75
C VAL A 43 15.72 -7.82 -6.06
N THR A 44 16.96 -7.47 -5.69
CA THR A 44 17.49 -6.12 -5.92
C THR A 44 17.96 -5.90 -7.37
N LYS A 45 18.11 -7.00 -8.13
CA LYS A 45 18.63 -6.96 -9.51
C LYS A 45 17.52 -6.73 -10.52
N GLN A 46 17.85 -6.14 -11.67
CA GLN A 46 16.93 -5.93 -12.78
C GLN A 46 16.35 -7.23 -13.36
N LYS A 47 17.13 -8.33 -13.37
CA LYS A 47 16.66 -9.65 -13.80
C LYS A 47 15.58 -10.20 -12.85
N GLY A 48 15.68 -9.89 -11.56
CA GLY A 48 14.77 -10.35 -10.52
C GLY A 48 14.79 -11.86 -10.28
N ILE A 49 13.74 -12.31 -9.58
CA ILE A 49 13.52 -13.70 -9.20
C ILE A 49 12.04 -14.05 -9.32
N GLY A 50 11.70 -15.20 -9.89
CA GLY A 50 10.32 -15.67 -9.95
C GLY A 50 9.76 -15.97 -8.56
N LEU A 51 8.48 -15.64 -8.33
CA LEU A 51 7.83 -15.67 -7.02
C LEU A 51 7.93 -17.03 -6.32
N LYS A 52 7.77 -18.14 -7.05
CA LYS A 52 7.95 -19.51 -6.48
C LYS A 52 9.36 -19.74 -5.93
N LYS A 53 10.39 -19.21 -6.58
CA LYS A 53 11.77 -19.32 -6.12
C LYS A 53 12.02 -18.34 -4.97
N LEU A 54 11.49 -17.13 -5.07
CA LEU A 54 11.56 -16.12 -4.02
C LEU A 54 11.05 -16.67 -2.69
N THR A 55 9.86 -17.27 -2.70
CA THR A 55 9.25 -17.87 -1.50
C THR A 55 10.15 -18.95 -0.89
N LYS A 56 10.82 -19.78 -1.72
CA LYS A 56 11.78 -20.78 -1.22
C LYS A 56 13.02 -20.14 -0.58
N GLU A 57 13.55 -19.07 -1.18
CA GLU A 57 14.70 -18.35 -0.60
C GLU A 57 14.30 -17.64 0.70
N PHE A 58 13.10 -17.04 0.75
CA PHE A 58 12.56 -16.42 1.95
C PHE A 58 12.43 -17.42 3.11
N MET A 59 11.93 -18.63 2.86
CA MET A 59 11.78 -19.68 3.88
C MET A 59 13.10 -20.30 4.33
N LYS A 60 14.23 -19.98 3.70
CA LYS A 60 15.57 -20.33 4.25
C LYS A 60 16.04 -19.34 5.31
N LEU A 61 15.51 -18.11 5.26
CA LEU A 61 15.87 -17.03 6.19
C LEU A 61 14.91 -16.93 7.37
N HIS A 62 13.68 -17.45 7.23
CA HIS A 62 12.61 -17.33 8.22
C HIS A 62 12.00 -18.70 8.54
N THR A 63 11.66 -18.92 9.79
CA THR A 63 10.92 -20.13 10.23
C THR A 63 9.42 -19.83 10.34
N MET A 64 8.58 -20.85 10.11
CA MET A 64 7.13 -20.72 10.32
C MET A 64 6.78 -20.24 11.73
N LYS A 65 7.51 -20.73 12.74
CA LYS A 65 7.29 -20.33 14.13
C LYS A 65 7.54 -18.84 14.37
N GLU A 66 8.57 -18.27 13.74
CA GLU A 66 8.81 -16.81 13.81
C GLU A 66 7.71 -16.02 13.14
N LEU A 67 7.28 -16.43 11.94
CA LEU A 67 6.22 -15.76 11.19
C LEU A 67 4.87 -15.82 11.93
N GLU A 68 4.53 -16.97 12.55
CA GLU A 68 3.31 -17.14 13.35
C GLU A 68 3.36 -16.36 14.68
N ALA A 69 4.55 -16.11 15.23
CA ALA A 69 4.74 -15.32 16.45
C ALA A 69 4.67 -13.80 16.20
N ASP A 70 4.77 -13.36 14.96
CA ASP A 70 4.65 -11.94 14.60
C ASP A 70 3.23 -11.44 14.91
N LYS A 71 3.15 -10.31 15.62
CA LYS A 71 1.90 -9.62 15.98
C LYS A 71 1.73 -8.30 15.25
N SER A 72 2.61 -8.00 14.31
CA SER A 72 2.57 -6.77 13.54
C SER A 72 1.29 -6.66 12.68
N PHE A 73 0.96 -5.46 12.29
CA PHE A 73 -0.11 -5.17 11.34
C PHE A 73 0.07 -5.92 10.01
N ILE A 74 1.32 -6.14 9.60
CA ILE A 74 1.69 -6.75 8.33
C ILE A 74 1.91 -8.27 8.40
N ARG A 75 1.65 -8.91 9.55
CA ARG A 75 1.94 -10.33 9.83
C ARG A 75 1.41 -11.33 8.79
N LEU A 76 0.35 -10.97 8.06
CA LEU A 76 -0.25 -11.85 7.05
C LEU A 76 0.47 -11.78 5.68
N ALA A 77 1.28 -10.76 5.42
CA ALA A 77 1.92 -10.58 4.12
C ALA A 77 2.83 -11.74 3.70
N PRO A 78 3.67 -12.34 4.57
CA PRO A 78 4.46 -13.52 4.22
C PRO A 78 3.61 -14.74 3.86
N PHE A 79 2.51 -14.97 4.57
CA PHE A 79 1.58 -16.08 4.28
C PHE A 79 0.86 -15.85 2.94
N MET A 80 0.44 -14.61 2.67
CA MET A 80 -0.12 -14.23 1.38
C MET A 80 0.87 -14.50 0.23
N MET A 81 2.13 -14.12 0.37
CA MET A 81 3.18 -14.42 -0.62
C MET A 81 3.28 -15.93 -0.88
N MET A 82 3.17 -16.77 0.15
CA MET A 82 3.22 -18.23 0.00
C MET A 82 2.03 -18.76 -0.82
N GLU A 83 0.84 -18.24 -0.59
CA GLU A 83 -0.36 -18.62 -1.36
C GLU A 83 -0.30 -18.08 -2.80
N MET A 84 0.14 -16.83 -3.00
CA MET A 84 0.39 -16.26 -4.33
C MET A 84 1.35 -17.15 -5.14
N ALA A 85 2.43 -17.63 -4.53
CA ALA A 85 3.42 -18.48 -5.19
C ALA A 85 2.86 -19.84 -5.66
N LYS A 86 1.81 -20.36 -5.01
CA LYS A 86 1.14 -21.60 -5.38
C LYS A 86 0.12 -21.40 -6.51
N SER A 87 -0.42 -20.20 -6.64
CA SER A 87 -1.50 -19.89 -7.59
C SER A 87 -1.01 -19.88 -9.05
N VAL A 88 -1.94 -20.07 -9.99
CA VAL A 88 -1.69 -19.86 -11.42
C VAL A 88 -1.53 -18.36 -11.70
N ARG A 89 -2.36 -17.54 -11.06
CA ARG A 89 -2.44 -16.09 -11.26
C ARG A 89 -1.13 -15.34 -10.94
N PHE A 90 -0.54 -15.62 -9.79
CA PHE A 90 0.65 -14.90 -9.33
C PHE A 90 1.93 -15.72 -9.38
N GLY A 91 1.83 -17.05 -9.49
CA GLY A 91 2.98 -17.94 -9.34
C GLY A 91 4.07 -17.79 -10.42
N LYS A 92 3.76 -17.12 -11.54
CA LYS A 92 4.72 -16.80 -12.61
C LYS A 92 5.29 -15.37 -12.50
N CYS A 93 4.79 -14.54 -11.58
CA CYS A 93 5.31 -13.20 -11.36
C CYS A 93 6.80 -13.20 -11.05
N VAL A 94 7.48 -12.14 -11.50
CA VAL A 94 8.90 -11.91 -11.20
C VAL A 94 9.02 -10.67 -10.33
N VAL A 95 9.67 -10.79 -9.19
CA VAL A 95 9.97 -9.67 -8.27
C VAL A 95 11.39 -9.18 -8.55
N ARG A 96 11.55 -7.88 -8.74
CA ARG A 96 12.81 -7.25 -9.07
C ARG A 96 12.90 -5.81 -8.55
N ASN A 97 14.08 -5.23 -8.65
CA ASN A 97 14.34 -3.83 -8.26
C ASN A 97 13.89 -3.49 -6.83
N TYR A 98 13.83 -4.48 -5.93
CA TYR A 98 13.48 -4.25 -4.53
C TYR A 98 14.48 -3.32 -3.86
N VAL A 99 13.95 -2.35 -3.13
CA VAL A 99 14.66 -1.44 -2.24
C VAL A 99 13.99 -1.42 -0.87
N ASN A 100 14.79 -1.32 0.18
CA ASN A 100 14.33 -1.13 1.55
C ASN A 100 15.35 -0.24 2.27
N ASP A 101 15.16 1.07 2.13
CA ASP A 101 16.06 2.09 2.65
C ASP A 101 15.47 2.66 3.95
N ILE A 102 16.09 2.36 5.07
CA ILE A 102 15.75 2.94 6.38
C ILE A 102 16.96 3.80 6.80
N VAL A 103 16.78 5.11 6.78
CA VAL A 103 17.81 6.09 7.19
C VAL A 103 17.34 6.80 8.44
N THR A 104 17.81 6.33 9.60
CA THR A 104 17.40 6.81 10.93
C THR A 104 17.71 8.30 11.13
N GLU A 105 18.85 8.76 10.65
CA GLU A 105 19.31 10.17 10.79
C GLU A 105 18.47 11.15 9.96
N ALA A 106 17.92 10.68 8.83
CA ALA A 106 17.07 11.47 7.94
C ALA A 106 15.57 11.27 8.20
N GLU A 107 15.20 10.49 9.23
CA GLU A 107 13.80 10.09 9.51
C GLU A 107 13.11 9.53 8.25
N GLN A 108 13.85 8.85 7.38
CA GLN A 108 13.38 8.34 6.10
C GLN A 108 13.16 6.83 6.16
N GLN A 109 11.95 6.42 5.75
CA GLN A 109 11.65 5.03 5.47
C GLN A 109 11.04 4.90 4.07
N PHE A 110 11.78 4.30 3.17
CA PHE A 110 11.36 4.05 1.80
C PHE A 110 11.56 2.58 1.42
N ALA A 111 10.48 1.92 0.99
CA ALA A 111 10.61 0.60 0.39
C ALA A 111 9.69 0.49 -0.82
N ALA A 112 10.18 -0.16 -1.86
CA ALA A 112 9.45 -0.40 -3.09
C ALA A 112 9.93 -1.67 -3.79
N MET A 113 9.08 -2.23 -4.64
CA MET A 113 9.44 -3.33 -5.51
C MET A 113 8.69 -3.25 -6.84
N GLU A 114 9.26 -3.83 -7.87
CA GLU A 114 8.63 -4.03 -9.15
C GLU A 114 8.24 -5.51 -9.28
N ILE A 115 6.99 -5.75 -9.65
CA ILE A 115 6.41 -7.08 -9.85
C ILE A 115 5.97 -7.18 -11.31
N VAL A 116 6.72 -7.96 -12.11
CA VAL A 116 6.38 -8.21 -13.51
C VAL A 116 5.29 -9.28 -13.56
N LEU A 117 4.18 -8.97 -14.21
CA LEU A 117 3.03 -9.85 -14.35
C LEU A 117 3.11 -10.67 -15.64
N GLU A 118 2.31 -11.74 -15.73
CA GLU A 118 2.28 -12.63 -16.90
C GLU A 118 1.72 -11.94 -18.16
N ASP A 119 0.89 -10.90 -18.00
CA ASP A 119 0.32 -10.12 -19.09
C ASP A 119 1.32 -9.11 -19.72
N GLY A 120 2.57 -9.12 -19.30
CA GLY A 120 3.63 -8.24 -19.77
C GLY A 120 3.64 -6.85 -19.13
N THR A 121 2.71 -6.56 -18.21
CA THR A 121 2.74 -5.32 -17.44
C THR A 121 3.59 -5.47 -16.18
N SER A 122 4.03 -4.35 -15.60
CA SER A 122 4.67 -4.33 -14.29
C SER A 122 3.79 -3.58 -13.28
N TYR A 123 3.71 -4.12 -12.06
CA TYR A 123 3.15 -3.41 -10.92
C TYR A 123 4.28 -2.86 -10.04
N VAL A 124 4.33 -1.55 -9.88
CA VAL A 124 5.26 -0.88 -8.96
C VAL A 124 4.55 -0.70 -7.63
N SER A 125 5.02 -1.42 -6.62
CA SER A 125 4.44 -1.40 -5.28
C SER A 125 5.29 -0.56 -4.33
N PHE A 126 4.71 0.49 -3.78
CA PHE A 126 5.29 1.28 -2.69
C PHE A 126 4.75 0.78 -1.36
N ARG A 127 5.67 0.50 -0.43
CA ARG A 127 5.31 0.07 0.92
C ARG A 127 4.83 1.26 1.75
N GLY A 128 3.77 1.04 2.52
CA GLY A 128 3.33 1.94 3.57
C GLY A 128 4.28 1.95 4.77
N THR A 129 3.86 2.63 5.82
CA THR A 129 4.60 2.65 7.08
C THR A 129 4.55 1.25 7.71
N ASP A 130 5.70 0.76 8.14
CA ASP A 130 5.77 -0.38 9.03
C ASP A 130 5.63 0.10 10.50
N ASP A 131 5.69 -0.84 11.46
CA ASP A 131 5.52 -0.55 12.88
C ASP A 131 6.69 0.26 13.50
N THR A 132 7.47 1.00 12.69
CA THR A 132 8.61 1.78 13.18
C THR A 132 8.26 3.23 13.44
N ILE A 133 8.80 3.81 14.51
CA ILE A 133 8.63 5.25 14.90
C ILE A 133 9.09 6.19 13.77
N ILE A 134 10.08 5.79 12.97
CA ILE A 134 10.64 6.58 11.89
C ILE A 134 9.61 6.77 10.76
N GLY A 135 8.91 5.70 10.39
CA GLY A 135 7.86 5.76 9.37
C GLY A 135 6.74 6.72 9.75
N TRP A 136 6.36 6.76 11.01
CA TRP A 136 5.29 7.61 11.55
C TRP A 136 5.62 9.10 11.52
N LYS A 137 6.87 9.46 11.83
CA LYS A 137 7.34 10.86 11.75
C LYS A 137 7.34 11.38 10.32
N GLU A 138 7.71 10.54 9.35
CA GLU A 138 7.67 10.91 7.94
C GLU A 138 6.24 11.11 7.43
N ASP A 139 5.28 10.32 7.91
CA ASP A 139 3.86 10.45 7.53
C ASP A 139 3.27 11.82 7.95
N PHE A 140 3.72 12.37 9.06
CA PHE A 140 3.34 13.72 9.47
C PHE A 140 3.90 14.80 8.50
N ASN A 141 5.14 14.67 8.10
CA ASN A 141 5.79 15.64 7.21
C ASN A 141 5.12 15.71 5.82
N LEU A 142 4.31 14.70 5.43
CA LEU A 142 3.46 14.76 4.22
C LEU A 142 2.49 15.95 4.23
N SER A 143 2.06 16.42 5.41
CA SER A 143 1.17 17.58 5.55
C SER A 143 1.90 18.92 5.45
N THR A 144 3.22 18.94 5.58
CA THR A 144 4.04 20.15 5.72
C THR A 144 4.94 20.45 4.54
N GLY A 145 5.10 19.49 3.62
CA GLY A 145 5.96 19.65 2.45
C GLY A 145 6.33 18.33 1.78
N VAL A 146 7.27 18.40 0.85
CA VAL A 146 7.78 17.21 0.15
C VAL A 146 8.72 16.44 1.06
N VAL A 147 8.34 15.21 1.40
CA VAL A 147 9.14 14.33 2.25
C VAL A 147 10.21 13.56 1.46
N PRO A 148 11.30 13.12 2.11
CA PRO A 148 12.35 12.34 1.44
C PRO A 148 11.83 11.12 0.67
N ALA A 149 10.87 10.35 1.23
CA ALA A 149 10.28 9.19 0.57
C ALA A 149 9.54 9.55 -0.74
N GLN A 150 8.91 10.72 -0.84
CA GLN A 150 8.28 11.19 -2.08
C GLN A 150 9.32 11.47 -3.18
N LYS A 151 10.47 12.05 -2.84
CA LYS A 151 11.58 12.23 -3.79
C LYS A 151 12.12 10.89 -4.27
N ARG A 152 12.29 9.94 -3.34
CA ARG A 152 12.71 8.57 -3.67
C ARG A 152 11.70 7.85 -4.56
N ALA A 153 10.40 8.10 -4.39
CA ALA A 153 9.37 7.51 -5.25
C ALA A 153 9.49 8.00 -6.71
N ILE A 154 9.79 9.29 -6.93
CA ILE A 154 10.06 9.84 -8.27
C ILE A 154 11.28 9.15 -8.89
N GLU A 155 12.42 9.13 -8.18
CA GLU A 155 13.67 8.52 -8.65
C GLU A 155 13.49 7.04 -8.96
N TYR A 156 12.74 6.33 -8.12
CA TYR A 156 12.46 4.92 -8.32
C TYR A 156 11.62 4.68 -9.58
N LEU A 157 10.52 5.43 -9.75
CA LEU A 157 9.66 5.33 -10.95
C LEU A 157 10.41 5.72 -12.22
N GLN A 158 11.23 6.76 -12.18
CA GLN A 158 12.06 7.15 -13.31
C GLN A 158 12.96 5.99 -13.75
N LYS A 159 13.69 5.40 -12.79
CA LYS A 159 14.54 4.23 -13.04
C LYS A 159 13.75 3.07 -13.66
N ILE A 160 12.57 2.75 -13.10
CA ILE A 160 11.75 1.64 -13.62
C ILE A 160 11.27 1.96 -15.05
N SER A 161 10.76 3.17 -15.28
CA SER A 161 10.24 3.57 -16.62
C SER A 161 11.31 3.54 -17.71
N GLU A 162 12.56 3.82 -17.38
CA GLU A 162 13.70 3.77 -18.33
C GLU A 162 14.07 2.34 -18.73
N HIS A 163 13.85 1.35 -17.85
CA HIS A 163 14.31 -0.02 -18.04
C HIS A 163 13.19 -1.04 -18.32
N THR A 164 11.93 -0.60 -18.31
CA THR A 164 10.77 -1.45 -18.56
C THR A 164 10.13 -1.10 -19.89
N ASP A 165 10.04 -2.09 -20.80
CA ASP A 165 9.38 -1.91 -22.11
C ASP A 165 7.86 -1.95 -22.00
N GLY A 166 7.33 -2.60 -20.96
CA GLY A 166 5.90 -2.77 -20.71
C GLY A 166 5.24 -1.58 -20.04
N MET A 167 3.91 -1.61 -19.99
CA MET A 167 3.11 -0.63 -19.27
C MET A 167 3.17 -0.87 -17.76
N LEU A 168 2.95 0.19 -16.99
CA LEU A 168 3.07 0.20 -15.54
C LEU A 168 1.69 0.39 -14.88
N ARG A 169 1.44 -0.36 -13.82
CA ARG A 169 0.49 -0.01 -12.77
C ARG A 169 1.28 0.37 -11.53
N VAL A 170 0.86 1.40 -10.85
CA VAL A 170 1.57 1.90 -9.67
C VAL A 170 0.62 1.90 -8.50
N GLY A 171 1.02 1.40 -7.35
CA GLY A 171 0.11 1.39 -6.21
C GLY A 171 0.82 1.17 -4.88
N GLY A 172 0.04 1.29 -3.81
CA GLY A 172 0.47 1.05 -2.45
C GLY A 172 -0.68 1.17 -1.47
N HIS A 173 -0.43 0.78 -0.24
CA HIS A 173 -1.37 0.89 0.87
C HIS A 173 -0.85 1.90 1.89
N SER A 174 -1.73 2.65 2.54
CA SER A 174 -1.37 3.67 3.52
C SER A 174 -0.42 4.72 2.91
N LYS A 175 0.69 5.09 3.54
CA LYS A 175 1.74 5.96 2.96
C LYS A 175 2.15 5.53 1.55
N GLY A 176 2.21 4.22 1.30
CA GLY A 176 2.53 3.69 -0.04
C GLY A 176 1.55 4.16 -1.11
N GLY A 177 0.27 4.34 -0.79
CA GLY A 177 -0.73 4.92 -1.69
C GLY A 177 -0.48 6.40 -2.00
N ASN A 178 -0.02 7.19 -1.02
CA ASN A 178 0.42 8.56 -1.25
C ASN A 178 1.68 8.60 -2.14
N LEU A 179 2.69 7.76 -1.85
CA LEU A 179 3.90 7.67 -2.67
C LEU A 179 3.60 7.25 -4.12
N ALA A 180 2.63 6.35 -4.32
CA ALA A 180 2.19 5.92 -5.64
C ALA A 180 1.61 7.10 -6.46
N ILE A 181 0.74 7.90 -5.87
CA ILE A 181 0.19 9.10 -6.53
C ILE A 181 1.29 10.13 -6.75
N TYR A 182 2.04 10.51 -5.68
CA TYR A 182 3.05 11.55 -5.77
C TYR A 182 4.13 11.23 -6.80
N GLY A 183 4.71 10.02 -6.70
CA GLY A 183 5.74 9.56 -7.63
C GLY A 183 5.24 9.55 -9.08
N SER A 184 4.01 9.05 -9.33
CA SER A 184 3.43 8.99 -10.65
C SER A 184 3.14 10.37 -11.24
N VAL A 185 2.63 11.31 -10.45
CA VAL A 185 2.33 12.69 -10.89
C VAL A 185 3.62 13.44 -11.21
N MET A 186 4.63 13.34 -10.35
CA MET A 186 5.85 14.12 -10.48
C MET A 186 6.88 13.51 -11.44
N CYS A 187 6.78 12.23 -11.76
CA CYS A 187 7.67 11.54 -12.71
C CYS A 187 7.15 11.64 -14.16
N LYS A 188 7.29 12.80 -14.79
CA LYS A 188 6.78 13.06 -16.16
C LYS A 188 7.23 12.03 -17.20
N SER A 189 8.46 11.53 -17.08
CA SER A 189 9.01 10.53 -18.01
C SER A 189 8.26 9.19 -17.97
N ALA A 190 7.49 8.92 -16.91
CA ALA A 190 6.71 7.70 -16.77
C ALA A 190 5.23 7.86 -17.20
N HIS A 191 4.71 9.08 -17.42
CA HIS A 191 3.29 9.34 -17.65
C HIS A 191 2.67 8.50 -18.74
N GLU A 192 3.34 8.37 -19.90
CA GLU A 192 2.84 7.60 -21.05
C GLU A 192 2.79 6.10 -20.75
N LYS A 193 3.69 5.60 -19.88
CA LYS A 193 3.76 4.17 -19.51
C LYS A 193 2.77 3.79 -18.40
N ILE A 194 2.28 4.74 -17.61
CA ILE A 194 1.37 4.47 -16.50
C ILE A 194 -0.06 4.27 -17.01
N LEU A 195 -0.63 3.09 -16.74
CA LEU A 195 -2.03 2.75 -16.99
C LEU A 195 -2.93 3.24 -15.87
N GLU A 196 -2.60 2.87 -14.64
CA GLU A 196 -3.43 3.05 -13.45
C GLU A 196 -2.55 3.35 -12.24
N ILE A 197 -3.08 4.19 -11.34
CA ILE A 197 -2.43 4.57 -10.08
C ILE A 197 -3.40 4.26 -8.94
N TYR A 198 -3.02 3.35 -8.05
CA TYR A 198 -3.86 2.91 -6.96
C TYR A 198 -3.38 3.45 -5.61
N SER A 199 -4.28 4.10 -4.89
CA SER A 199 -4.08 4.47 -3.48
C SER A 199 -5.09 3.71 -2.62
N ASN A 200 -4.60 2.73 -1.87
CA ASN A 200 -5.40 1.94 -0.95
C ASN A 200 -5.28 2.55 0.45
N ASP A 201 -6.29 3.30 0.86
CA ASP A 201 -6.39 4.02 2.13
C ASP A 201 -5.17 4.91 2.44
N GLY A 202 -4.62 5.54 1.39
CA GLY A 202 -3.51 6.48 1.51
C GLY A 202 -3.97 7.90 1.81
N PRO A 203 -3.19 8.67 2.60
CA PRO A 203 -3.49 10.08 2.87
C PRO A 203 -3.39 10.93 1.61
N GLY A 204 -4.07 12.08 1.63
CA GLY A 204 -4.10 13.05 0.54
C GLY A 204 -2.86 13.93 0.44
N PHE A 205 -3.07 15.12 -0.08
CA PHE A 205 -2.01 16.07 -0.40
C PHE A 205 -2.39 17.50 0.00
N SER A 206 -1.43 18.41 -0.09
CA SER A 206 -1.74 19.83 0.04
C SER A 206 -2.57 20.31 -1.16
N ARG A 207 -3.29 21.41 -0.96
CA ARG A 207 -4.11 22.03 -2.01
C ARG A 207 -3.24 22.44 -3.21
N GLU A 208 -2.04 22.93 -2.97
CA GLU A 208 -1.11 23.33 -4.01
C GLU A 208 -0.74 22.16 -4.92
N PHE A 209 -0.53 20.95 -4.37
CA PHE A 209 -0.26 19.75 -5.16
C PHE A 209 -1.48 19.36 -6.01
N GLN A 210 -2.69 19.47 -5.47
CA GLN A 210 -3.92 19.15 -6.20
C GLN A 210 -4.12 20.08 -7.42
N GLU A 211 -3.69 21.33 -7.32
CA GLU A 211 -3.83 22.32 -8.38
C GLU A 211 -2.76 22.22 -9.48
N LEU A 212 -1.73 21.40 -9.32
CA LEU A 212 -0.68 21.22 -10.33
C LEU A 212 -1.26 20.72 -11.67
N PRO A 213 -0.77 21.23 -12.81
CA PRO A 213 -1.15 20.72 -14.14
C PRO A 213 -0.92 19.22 -14.28
N GLU A 214 0.18 18.72 -13.75
CA GLU A 214 0.56 17.30 -13.76
C GLU A 214 -0.44 16.45 -12.96
N THR A 215 -0.94 16.94 -11.82
CA THR A 215 -1.98 16.25 -11.05
C THR A 215 -3.26 16.13 -11.86
N LYS A 216 -3.69 17.22 -12.52
CA LYS A 216 -4.89 17.24 -13.36
C LYS A 216 -4.76 16.32 -14.57
N GLU A 217 -3.59 16.26 -15.18
CA GLU A 217 -3.28 15.35 -16.29
C GLU A 217 -3.40 13.88 -15.87
N MET A 218 -2.86 13.53 -14.70
CA MET A 218 -2.83 12.15 -14.21
C MET A 218 -4.11 11.73 -13.46
N MET A 219 -4.98 12.68 -13.10
CA MET A 219 -6.23 12.43 -12.36
C MET A 219 -7.11 11.30 -12.95
N PRO A 220 -7.29 11.17 -14.27
CA PRO A 220 -8.08 10.07 -14.84
C PRO A 220 -7.53 8.68 -14.53
N LYS A 221 -6.23 8.56 -14.31
CA LYS A 221 -5.54 7.29 -14.03
C LYS A 221 -5.53 6.94 -12.53
N ILE A 222 -5.89 7.88 -11.65
CA ILE A 222 -5.88 7.70 -10.20
C ILE A 222 -7.15 6.97 -9.76
N ILE A 223 -6.98 5.91 -8.98
CA ILE A 223 -8.04 5.11 -8.37
C ILE A 223 -7.77 5.10 -6.85
N ARG A 224 -8.64 5.75 -6.10
CA ARG A 224 -8.59 5.76 -4.63
C ARG A 224 -9.60 4.76 -4.10
N ILE A 225 -9.15 3.88 -3.21
CA ILE A 225 -9.99 2.89 -2.55
C ILE A 225 -9.82 3.06 -1.05
N ILE A 226 -10.91 3.24 -0.32
CA ILE A 226 -10.90 3.45 1.13
C ILE A 226 -11.99 2.59 1.79
N PRO A 227 -11.79 2.08 3.02
CA PRO A 227 -12.85 1.40 3.75
C PRO A 227 -13.93 2.38 4.21
N GLU A 228 -15.11 1.86 4.56
CA GLU A 228 -16.25 2.70 5.02
C GLU A 228 -15.95 3.46 6.34
N TYR A 229 -14.98 3.02 7.12
CA TYR A 229 -14.44 3.75 8.28
C TYR A 229 -12.96 4.07 8.03
N SER A 230 -12.69 4.98 7.12
CA SER A 230 -11.35 5.44 6.81
C SER A 230 -11.05 6.74 7.53
N ILE A 231 -9.98 6.76 8.31
CA ILE A 231 -9.42 7.98 8.90
C ILE A 231 -8.19 8.41 8.08
N ILE A 232 -7.28 7.48 7.80
CA ILE A 232 -6.03 7.78 7.07
C ILE A 232 -6.33 8.26 5.65
N GLY A 233 -7.18 7.54 4.91
CA GLY A 233 -7.54 7.89 3.53
C GLY A 233 -8.38 9.15 3.38
N THR A 234 -8.80 9.75 4.51
CA THR A 234 -9.52 11.04 4.52
C THR A 234 -8.69 12.20 5.09
N LEU A 235 -7.43 11.93 5.51
CA LEU A 235 -6.50 12.99 5.90
C LEU A 235 -6.05 13.79 4.68
N LEU A 236 -5.94 15.10 4.83
CA LEU A 236 -5.54 16.06 3.80
C LEU A 236 -6.54 16.16 2.63
N GLU A 237 -6.17 16.93 1.59
CA GLU A 237 -7.04 17.22 0.45
C GLU A 237 -7.03 16.10 -0.59
N HIS A 238 -8.19 15.89 -1.21
CA HIS A 238 -8.38 14.94 -2.29
C HIS A 238 -9.38 15.48 -3.31
N GLU A 239 -8.97 15.61 -4.59
CA GLU A 239 -9.93 15.94 -5.65
C GLU A 239 -10.65 14.69 -6.20
N LYS A 240 -9.98 13.53 -6.20
CA LYS A 240 -10.55 12.28 -6.72
C LYS A 240 -11.47 11.64 -5.69
N GLU A 241 -12.73 11.46 -6.05
CA GLU A 241 -13.71 10.72 -5.26
C GLU A 241 -13.22 9.27 -5.02
N PRO A 242 -13.31 8.77 -3.80
CA PRO A 242 -12.88 7.42 -3.49
C PRO A 242 -13.93 6.37 -3.84
N VAL A 243 -13.46 5.19 -4.14
CA VAL A 243 -14.27 3.97 -4.09
C VAL A 243 -14.34 3.51 -2.64
N ILE A 244 -15.52 3.49 -2.06
CA ILE A 244 -15.72 3.09 -0.66
C ILE A 244 -16.02 1.59 -0.61
N VAL A 245 -15.30 0.87 0.26
CA VAL A 245 -15.39 -0.59 0.36
C VAL A 245 -15.73 -1.07 1.77
N ALA A 246 -16.30 -2.26 1.83
CA ALA A 246 -16.62 -2.94 3.07
C ALA A 246 -15.38 -3.56 3.71
N SER A 247 -15.38 -3.62 5.03
CA SER A 247 -14.39 -4.34 5.82
C SER A 247 -15.07 -5.22 6.88
N SER A 248 -14.49 -6.38 7.16
CA SER A 248 -14.91 -7.26 8.25
C SER A 248 -14.44 -6.76 9.63
N SER A 249 -13.48 -5.83 9.66
CA SER A 249 -12.98 -5.16 10.86
C SER A 249 -13.87 -3.96 11.24
N LYS A 250 -13.61 -3.39 12.43
CA LYS A 250 -14.37 -2.25 12.96
C LYS A 250 -13.47 -1.05 13.25
N GLY A 251 -14.03 0.16 13.04
CA GLY A 251 -13.33 1.41 13.37
C GLY A 251 -11.98 1.52 12.65
N LEU A 252 -10.97 1.98 13.36
CA LEU A 252 -9.61 2.18 12.84
C LEU A 252 -8.97 0.90 12.28
N LEU A 253 -9.38 -0.29 12.74
CA LEU A 253 -8.86 -1.56 12.24
C LEU A 253 -9.28 -1.86 10.79
N GLN A 254 -10.23 -1.11 10.23
CA GLN A 254 -10.57 -1.19 8.81
C GLN A 254 -9.44 -0.69 7.90
N HIS A 255 -8.43 0.01 8.44
CA HIS A 255 -7.22 0.37 7.71
C HIS A 255 -6.44 -0.86 7.21
N ASP A 256 -6.60 -2.01 7.87
CA ASP A 256 -5.97 -3.27 7.44
C ASP A 256 -6.58 -3.79 6.14
N GLY A 257 -5.84 -3.73 5.03
CA GLY A 257 -6.26 -4.23 3.72
C GLY A 257 -6.62 -5.72 3.70
N PHE A 258 -6.09 -6.53 4.63
CA PHE A 258 -6.47 -7.94 4.78
C PHE A 258 -7.89 -8.13 5.31
N SER A 259 -8.50 -7.10 5.87
CA SER A 259 -9.87 -7.11 6.37
C SER A 259 -10.92 -6.69 5.32
N TRP A 260 -10.51 -6.20 4.16
CA TRP A 260 -11.43 -5.71 3.14
C TRP A 260 -12.17 -6.85 2.47
N GLU A 261 -13.48 -6.69 2.35
CA GLU A 261 -14.36 -7.73 1.83
C GLU A 261 -14.29 -7.85 0.31
N VAL A 262 -14.18 -9.10 -0.16
CA VAL A 262 -14.08 -9.46 -1.58
C VAL A 262 -15.26 -10.31 -2.00
N GLN A 263 -15.81 -10.02 -3.18
CA GLN A 263 -16.83 -10.82 -3.84
C GLN A 263 -16.51 -10.99 -5.33
N GLY A 264 -16.22 -12.20 -5.75
CA GLY A 264 -15.77 -12.46 -7.12
C GLY A 264 -14.47 -11.70 -7.44
N PRO A 265 -14.36 -10.95 -8.54
CA PRO A 265 -13.18 -10.19 -8.91
C PRO A 265 -13.18 -8.75 -8.39
N ALA A 266 -14.02 -8.40 -7.41
CA ALA A 266 -14.20 -7.04 -6.94
C ALA A 266 -14.23 -6.93 -5.42
N LEU A 267 -13.86 -5.78 -4.91
CA LEU A 267 -14.09 -5.38 -3.53
C LEU A 267 -15.57 -5.06 -3.32
N VAL A 268 -16.11 -5.42 -2.16
CA VAL A 268 -17.53 -5.15 -1.84
C VAL A 268 -17.73 -3.67 -1.61
N ARG A 269 -18.59 -3.04 -2.40
CA ARG A 269 -18.85 -1.59 -2.37
C ARG A 269 -19.74 -1.17 -1.20
N ARG A 270 -19.54 0.07 -0.78
CA ARG A 270 -20.44 0.84 0.09
C ARG A 270 -20.79 2.16 -0.58
N ASP A 271 -22.02 2.64 -0.37
CA ASP A 271 -22.50 3.87 -0.99
C ASP A 271 -21.91 5.13 -0.33
N SER A 272 -21.49 5.03 0.93
CA SER A 272 -20.97 6.16 1.69
C SER A 272 -20.09 5.72 2.86
N LEU A 273 -19.30 6.65 3.38
CA LEU A 273 -18.58 6.46 4.64
C LEU A 273 -19.58 6.26 5.80
N ASN A 274 -19.13 5.53 6.80
CA ASN A 274 -19.88 5.32 8.03
C ASN A 274 -20.17 6.69 8.73
N LYS A 275 -21.40 6.89 9.21
CA LYS A 275 -21.80 8.16 9.85
C LYS A 275 -20.94 8.53 11.06
N THR A 276 -20.47 7.53 11.81
CA THR A 276 -19.58 7.77 12.96
C THR A 276 -18.20 8.21 12.49
N ALA A 277 -17.68 7.61 11.41
CA ALA A 277 -16.45 8.03 10.77
C ALA A 277 -16.53 9.48 10.29
N LEU A 278 -17.60 9.84 9.56
CA LEU A 278 -17.82 11.21 9.09
C LEU A 278 -17.78 12.23 10.22
N ARG A 279 -18.48 11.97 11.33
CA ARG A 279 -18.47 12.85 12.50
C ARG A 279 -17.07 12.98 13.11
N PHE A 280 -16.34 11.87 13.21
CA PHE A 280 -14.97 11.88 13.73
C PHE A 280 -14.05 12.68 12.80
N ILE A 281 -14.14 12.47 11.49
CA ILE A 281 -13.37 13.19 10.48
C ILE A 281 -13.65 14.69 10.55
N GLU A 282 -14.91 15.13 10.66
CA GLU A 282 -15.28 16.54 10.80
C GLU A 282 -14.66 17.17 12.05
N ILE A 283 -14.66 16.47 13.18
CA ILE A 283 -14.03 16.93 14.42
C ILE A 283 -12.52 17.01 14.25
N LEU A 284 -11.91 15.97 13.67
CA LEU A 284 -10.48 15.89 13.43
C LEU A 284 -9.98 17.02 12.53
N HIS A 285 -10.68 17.29 11.42
CA HIS A 285 -10.34 18.40 10.52
C HIS A 285 -10.43 19.75 11.25
N LYS A 286 -11.49 20.01 12.02
CA LYS A 286 -11.60 21.23 12.82
C LYS A 286 -10.48 21.39 13.83
N TRP A 287 -10.02 20.30 14.43
CA TRP A 287 -8.88 20.33 15.34
C TRP A 287 -7.57 20.63 14.61
N ILE A 288 -7.33 19.91 13.50
CA ILE A 288 -6.13 20.08 12.67
C ILE A 288 -6.03 21.51 12.15
N ASP A 289 -7.14 22.12 11.72
CA ASP A 289 -7.17 23.50 11.22
C ASP A 289 -6.80 24.53 12.31
N GLY A 290 -7.11 24.23 13.56
CA GLY A 290 -6.78 25.09 14.71
C GLY A 290 -5.40 24.84 15.34
N MET A 291 -4.66 23.82 14.89
CA MET A 291 -3.38 23.41 15.47
C MET A 291 -2.19 24.03 14.77
N ASP A 292 -1.15 24.36 15.55
CA ASP A 292 0.16 24.65 15.00
C ASP A 292 0.88 23.37 14.52
N MET A 293 2.04 23.52 13.91
CA MET A 293 2.78 22.41 13.29
C MET A 293 3.20 21.32 14.30
N GLU A 294 3.61 21.73 15.51
CA GLU A 294 4.03 20.78 16.55
C GLU A 294 2.83 20.02 17.13
N GLN A 295 1.70 20.67 17.30
CA GLN A 295 0.46 20.04 17.74
C GLN A 295 -0.07 19.05 16.70
N LYS A 296 0.02 19.36 15.40
CA LYS A 296 -0.32 18.45 14.32
C LYS A 296 0.56 17.20 14.35
N ARG A 297 1.86 17.37 14.55
CA ARG A 297 2.82 16.26 14.67
C ARG A 297 2.44 15.32 15.82
N LEU A 298 2.20 15.86 17.00
CA LEU A 298 1.83 15.08 18.18
C LEU A 298 0.50 14.33 17.97
N LEU A 299 -0.50 14.98 17.38
CA LEU A 299 -1.80 14.35 17.10
C LEU A 299 -1.65 13.13 16.18
N ILE A 300 -0.84 13.24 15.14
CA ILE A 300 -0.63 12.15 14.19
C ILE A 300 0.17 11.01 14.84
N GLU A 301 1.20 11.33 15.62
CA GLU A 301 1.93 10.32 16.39
C GLU A 301 1.00 9.55 17.33
N ASP A 302 0.12 10.23 18.07
CA ASP A 302 -0.85 9.62 18.98
C ASP A 302 -1.89 8.77 18.24
N LEU A 303 -2.38 9.24 17.09
CA LEU A 303 -3.33 8.49 16.27
C LEU A 303 -2.74 7.15 15.84
N PHE A 304 -1.52 7.17 15.35
CA PHE A 304 -0.83 5.97 14.90
C PHE A 304 -0.42 5.05 16.07
N ALA A 305 0.08 5.61 17.17
CA ALA A 305 0.35 4.83 18.38
C ALA A 305 -0.92 4.12 18.89
N THR A 306 -2.09 4.78 18.77
CA THR A 306 -3.39 4.19 19.11
C THR A 306 -3.75 3.05 18.17
N LEU A 307 -3.53 3.20 16.85
CA LEU A 307 -3.73 2.14 15.87
C LEU A 307 -2.88 0.91 16.22
N GLN A 308 -1.61 1.12 16.48
CA GLN A 308 -0.68 0.05 16.86
C GLN A 308 -1.09 -0.64 18.16
N ALA A 309 -1.45 0.12 19.19
CA ALA A 309 -1.93 -0.43 20.45
C ALA A 309 -3.21 -1.26 20.27
N CYS A 310 -4.18 -0.77 19.48
CA CYS A 310 -5.41 -1.52 19.17
C CYS A 310 -5.11 -2.86 18.49
N LEU A 311 -4.15 -2.92 17.58
CA LEU A 311 -3.75 -4.15 16.90
C LEU A 311 -3.09 -5.15 17.85
N LEU A 312 -2.25 -4.69 18.76
CA LEU A 312 -1.59 -5.54 19.77
C LEU A 312 -2.60 -6.14 20.77
N TYR A 313 -3.64 -5.39 21.16
CA TYR A 313 -4.65 -5.85 22.13
C TYR A 313 -5.73 -6.77 21.51
N THR A 314 -5.96 -6.72 20.20
CA THR A 314 -6.97 -7.56 19.53
C THR A 314 -6.43 -8.91 19.06
N SER A 315 -5.14 -9.19 19.24
CA SER A 315 -4.58 -10.52 19.01
C SER A 315 -5.09 -11.48 20.10
N PRO A 316 -5.67 -12.66 19.75
CA PRO A 316 -6.13 -13.60 20.76
C PRO A 316 -4.98 -14.00 21.68
N SER A 317 -5.26 -13.94 22.98
CA SER A 317 -4.31 -14.41 24.01
C SER A 317 -4.00 -15.89 23.80
N PRO A 318 -2.77 -16.36 24.00
CA PRO A 318 -2.42 -17.78 23.89
C PRO A 318 -3.06 -18.68 24.96
N ARG A 319 -4.14 -18.25 25.62
CA ARG A 319 -4.81 -18.95 26.74
C ARG A 319 -6.30 -19.24 26.52
N ASP A 320 -6.81 -19.19 25.29
CA ASP A 320 -8.17 -19.65 24.99
C ASP A 320 -8.15 -20.80 23.98
#